data_97e26bc761ca62a90ccc21aac9abe640
#
_entry.id   97e26bc761ca62a90ccc21aac9abe640
#
_cell.length_a   1.000
_cell.length_b   1.000
_cell.length_c   1.000
_cell.angle_alpha   90.00
_cell.angle_beta   90.00
_cell.angle_gamma   90.00
#
_symmetry.space_group_name_H-M   'P 1'
#
loop_
_entity.id
_entity.type
_entity.pdbx_description
1 polymer ?
#
loop_
_entity_poly.entity_id
_entity_poly.type
_entity_poly.pdbx_seq_one_letter_code
_entity_poly.pdbx_strand_id
1 'polypeptide(L)'
;MKTRNTIGINLFSVREHCQNENDLTRTLERIAGMGYPSVQVSGVGDITPQRIRQITDMHGLAVCATHENLDTIVNRTDYAIEKLKILGSDYCALGSPGPDFFRPGGARELAGMFLEPAKRFAEAGCKLGFHNHHREFERFERSTFMEVFLEQTESAPVNLELDVHWVMRGGASPEAFIQTHGGRIGAIHIKDFAVDGGEPVFAEVGEGNLNWPAILSACNDHDITMFIVEQDKPRKVRDIFASIDLSLQNMRSMGLL
;
A
#
# COMPACT_ATOMS: atom_id res chain seq x y z
N MET A 1 -4.80 19.01 17.81
CA MET A 1 -3.74 17.99 18.01
C MET A 1 -3.45 17.39 16.64
N LYS A 2 -2.18 17.36 16.18
CA LYS A 2 -1.87 16.60 14.96
C LYS A 2 -2.21 15.13 15.22
N THR A 3 -2.96 14.52 14.33
CA THR A 3 -3.23 13.07 14.33
C THR A 3 -1.88 12.35 14.27
N ARG A 4 -1.70 11.34 15.14
CA ARG A 4 -0.46 10.54 15.15
C ARG A 4 -0.42 9.70 13.87
N ASN A 5 0.74 9.65 13.20
CA ASN A 5 0.91 8.84 12.02
C ASN A 5 0.73 7.33 12.34
N THR A 6 0.07 6.63 11.43
CA THR A 6 0.05 5.16 11.42
C THR A 6 1.20 4.68 10.56
N ILE A 7 2.13 3.95 11.17
CA ILE A 7 3.29 3.39 10.46
C ILE A 7 3.13 1.89 10.38
N GLY A 8 3.22 1.33 9.18
CA GLY A 8 3.11 -0.10 8.94
C GLY A 8 4.21 -0.64 8.05
N ILE A 9 4.30 -1.96 8.00
CA ILE A 9 5.08 -2.71 7.01
C ILE A 9 4.15 -3.63 6.22
N ASN A 10 4.23 -3.57 4.89
CA ASN A 10 3.53 -4.51 4.03
C ASN A 10 4.20 -5.88 4.10
N LEU A 11 3.48 -6.90 4.57
CA LEU A 11 3.99 -8.26 4.69
C LEU A 11 4.37 -8.89 3.35
N PHE A 12 3.94 -8.30 2.23
CA PHE A 12 4.42 -8.70 0.90
C PHE A 12 5.95 -8.58 0.78
N SER A 13 6.56 -7.64 1.48
CA SER A 13 8.02 -7.49 1.54
C SER A 13 8.72 -8.74 2.07
N VAL A 14 8.09 -9.43 2.98
CA VAL A 14 8.61 -10.64 3.66
C VAL A 14 7.75 -11.89 3.37
N ARG A 15 6.98 -11.86 2.27
CA ARG A 15 6.00 -12.91 1.92
C ARG A 15 6.53 -14.33 1.96
N GLU A 16 7.79 -14.54 1.58
CA GLU A 16 8.42 -15.87 1.63
C GLU A 16 8.53 -16.44 3.05
N HIS A 17 8.42 -15.55 4.06
CA HIS A 17 8.46 -15.88 5.48
C HIS A 17 7.07 -15.82 6.14
N CYS A 18 5.98 -15.78 5.37
CA CYS A 18 4.60 -15.63 5.87
C CYS A 18 3.65 -16.72 5.32
N GLN A 19 4.17 -17.86 4.85
CA GLN A 19 3.37 -18.84 4.12
C GLN A 19 2.64 -19.86 5.00
N ASN A 20 2.95 -19.94 6.29
CA ASN A 20 2.25 -20.73 7.27
C ASN A 20 2.30 -20.05 8.64
N GLU A 21 1.51 -20.57 9.61
CA GLU A 21 1.37 -19.95 10.92
C GLU A 21 2.69 -19.80 11.70
N ASN A 22 3.55 -20.82 11.63
CA ASN A 22 4.83 -20.80 12.34
C ASN A 22 5.79 -19.76 11.75
N ASP A 23 5.82 -19.66 10.42
CA ASP A 23 6.66 -18.69 9.73
C ASP A 23 6.12 -17.27 9.98
N LEU A 24 4.80 -17.08 9.88
CA LEU A 24 4.17 -15.80 10.19
C LEU A 24 4.46 -15.36 11.63
N THR A 25 4.33 -16.27 12.60
CA THR A 25 4.61 -15.96 14.02
C THR A 25 6.04 -15.46 14.21
N ARG A 26 7.04 -16.18 13.68
CA ARG A 26 8.45 -15.76 13.77
C ARG A 26 8.72 -14.43 13.05
N THR A 27 8.07 -14.23 11.91
CA THR A 27 8.22 -12.99 11.14
C THR A 27 7.64 -11.81 11.89
N LEU A 28 6.45 -11.94 12.48
CA LEU A 28 5.82 -10.86 13.24
C LEU A 28 6.58 -10.57 14.54
N GLU A 29 7.16 -11.57 15.20
CA GLU A 29 8.07 -11.37 16.34
C GLU A 29 9.27 -10.49 15.94
N ARG A 30 9.91 -10.78 14.80
CA ARG A 30 11.03 -9.97 14.29
C ARG A 30 10.59 -8.54 13.97
N ILE A 31 9.46 -8.37 13.28
CA ILE A 31 8.89 -7.06 12.90
C ILE A 31 8.57 -6.24 14.15
N ALA A 32 7.93 -6.83 15.16
CA ALA A 32 7.67 -6.18 16.44
C ALA A 32 8.96 -5.79 17.16
N GLY A 33 9.98 -6.68 17.14
CA GLY A 33 11.31 -6.42 17.70
C GLY A 33 12.05 -5.25 17.07
N MET A 34 11.82 -4.94 15.78
CA MET A 34 12.33 -3.73 15.11
C MET A 34 11.60 -2.46 15.59
N GLY A 35 10.38 -2.62 16.11
CA GLY A 35 9.53 -1.53 16.60
C GLY A 35 8.53 -0.99 15.57
N TYR A 36 8.16 -1.76 14.57
CA TYR A 36 6.98 -1.47 13.76
C TYR A 36 5.72 -1.56 14.62
N PRO A 37 4.80 -0.58 14.59
CA PRO A 37 3.56 -0.64 15.35
C PRO A 37 2.45 -1.40 14.66
N SER A 38 2.53 -1.57 13.34
CA SER A 38 1.47 -2.22 12.57
C SER A 38 1.99 -2.92 11.30
N VAL A 39 1.13 -3.76 10.74
CA VAL A 39 1.38 -4.49 9.50
C VAL A 39 0.21 -4.31 8.52
N GLN A 40 0.52 -4.34 7.22
CA GLN A 40 -0.48 -4.58 6.18
C GLN A 40 -0.46 -6.06 5.80
N VAL A 41 -1.62 -6.70 5.86
CA VAL A 41 -1.75 -8.13 5.52
C VAL A 41 -1.84 -8.27 4.00
N SER A 42 -0.75 -8.73 3.39
CA SER A 42 -0.61 -8.99 1.95
C SER A 42 0.42 -10.09 1.71
N GLY A 43 0.18 -10.97 0.76
CA GLY A 43 1.12 -12.06 0.43
C GLY A 43 1.29 -13.13 1.52
N VAL A 44 0.33 -13.22 2.42
CA VAL A 44 0.30 -14.24 3.48
C VAL A 44 -0.33 -15.51 2.93
N GLY A 45 0.21 -16.68 3.34
CA GLY A 45 -0.32 -17.99 2.94
C GLY A 45 -1.74 -18.27 3.43
N ASP A 46 -2.21 -19.50 3.24
CA ASP A 46 -3.58 -19.89 3.62
C ASP A 46 -3.74 -19.99 5.15
N ILE A 47 -3.87 -18.85 5.81
CA ILE A 47 -4.05 -18.67 7.25
C ILE A 47 -5.36 -17.91 7.47
N THR A 48 -6.22 -18.44 8.35
CA THR A 48 -7.53 -17.80 8.60
C THR A 48 -7.36 -16.38 9.18
N PRO A 49 -8.28 -15.44 8.87
CA PRO A 49 -8.22 -14.08 9.43
C PRO A 49 -8.18 -14.06 10.96
N GLN A 50 -8.92 -14.97 11.63
CA GLN A 50 -8.92 -15.11 13.08
C GLN A 50 -7.54 -15.49 13.61
N ARG A 51 -6.85 -16.36 12.87
CA ARG A 51 -5.52 -16.81 13.29
C ARG A 51 -4.47 -15.73 13.07
N ILE A 52 -4.54 -15.02 11.93
CA ILE A 52 -3.69 -13.84 11.67
C ILE A 52 -3.88 -12.82 12.80
N ARG A 53 -5.14 -12.51 13.17
CA ARG A 53 -5.45 -11.57 14.25
C ARG A 53 -4.84 -12.02 15.58
N GLN A 54 -4.97 -13.30 15.96
CA GLN A 54 -4.37 -13.83 17.18
C GLN A 54 -2.84 -13.67 17.20
N ILE A 55 -2.18 -13.93 16.05
CA ILE A 55 -0.72 -13.80 15.96
C ILE A 55 -0.29 -12.34 16.02
N THR A 56 -0.99 -11.42 15.35
CA THR A 56 -0.68 -9.98 15.43
C THR A 56 -0.88 -9.45 16.85
N ASP A 57 -1.96 -9.83 17.53
CA ASP A 57 -2.23 -9.43 18.92
C ASP A 57 -1.16 -9.96 19.89
N MET A 58 -0.68 -11.19 19.70
CA MET A 58 0.39 -11.79 20.50
C MET A 58 1.67 -10.95 20.50
N HIS A 59 1.96 -10.30 19.38
CA HIS A 59 3.15 -9.46 19.22
C HIS A 59 2.87 -7.95 19.37
N GLY A 60 1.64 -7.56 19.73
CA GLY A 60 1.26 -6.16 19.92
C GLY A 60 1.22 -5.35 18.62
N LEU A 61 1.04 -6.02 17.48
CA LEU A 61 0.98 -5.40 16.17
C LEU A 61 -0.48 -5.12 15.76
N ALA A 62 -0.80 -3.91 15.37
CA ALA A 62 -2.08 -3.61 14.72
C ALA A 62 -2.06 -4.06 13.24
N VAL A 63 -3.23 -4.37 12.68
CA VAL A 63 -3.38 -4.49 11.23
C VAL A 63 -3.90 -3.15 10.69
N CYS A 64 -3.05 -2.41 9.97
CA CYS A 64 -3.42 -1.09 9.44
C CYS A 64 -4.16 -1.15 8.10
N ALA A 65 -3.90 -2.18 7.29
CA ALA A 65 -4.52 -2.35 5.98
C ALA A 65 -4.47 -3.82 5.53
N THR A 66 -5.19 -4.13 4.44
CA THR A 66 -5.08 -5.41 3.73
C THR A 66 -5.01 -5.20 2.22
N HIS A 67 -4.38 -6.15 1.50
CA HIS A 67 -4.60 -6.31 0.07
C HIS A 67 -5.55 -7.48 -0.19
N GLU A 68 -6.47 -7.25 -1.12
CA GLU A 68 -7.33 -8.30 -1.67
C GLU A 68 -7.20 -8.35 -3.20
N ASN A 69 -7.51 -9.49 -3.79
CA ASN A 69 -7.62 -9.60 -5.24
C ASN A 69 -8.95 -9.06 -5.74
N LEU A 70 -9.03 -8.79 -7.04
CA LEU A 70 -10.22 -8.21 -7.68
C LEU A 70 -11.47 -9.07 -7.50
N ASP A 71 -11.35 -10.40 -7.62
CA ASP A 71 -12.48 -11.32 -7.43
C ASP A 71 -13.08 -11.21 -6.03
N THR A 72 -12.22 -11.16 -5.01
CA THR A 72 -12.66 -10.99 -3.62
C THR A 72 -13.38 -9.65 -3.41
N ILE A 73 -12.84 -8.57 -3.98
CA ILE A 73 -13.42 -7.22 -3.85
C ILE A 73 -14.79 -7.15 -4.54
N VAL A 74 -14.90 -7.68 -5.76
CA VAL A 74 -16.10 -7.52 -6.60
C VAL A 74 -17.17 -8.57 -6.29
N ASN A 75 -16.77 -9.85 -6.22
CA ASN A 75 -17.72 -10.96 -6.13
C ASN A 75 -17.95 -11.45 -4.70
N ARG A 76 -17.06 -11.11 -3.77
CA ARG A 76 -17.13 -11.50 -2.36
C ARG A 76 -16.92 -10.31 -1.40
N THR A 77 -17.49 -9.16 -1.74
CA THR A 77 -17.34 -7.89 -1.01
C THR A 77 -17.63 -8.05 0.49
N ASP A 78 -18.70 -8.76 0.88
CA ASP A 78 -19.04 -8.99 2.28
C ASP A 78 -17.96 -9.77 3.03
N TYR A 79 -17.38 -10.77 2.38
CA TYR A 79 -16.24 -11.49 2.96
C TYR A 79 -15.02 -10.59 3.18
N ALA A 80 -14.71 -9.72 2.22
CA ALA A 80 -13.60 -8.76 2.38
C ALA A 80 -13.84 -7.80 3.55
N ILE A 81 -15.06 -7.28 3.69
CA ILE A 81 -15.47 -6.41 4.81
C ILE A 81 -15.41 -7.16 6.15
N GLU A 82 -15.92 -8.40 6.21
CA GLU A 82 -15.87 -9.22 7.41
C GLU A 82 -14.43 -9.53 7.82
N LYS A 83 -13.58 -9.87 6.85
CA LYS A 83 -12.14 -10.09 7.07
C LYS A 83 -11.48 -8.87 7.71
N LEU A 84 -11.76 -7.66 7.19
CA LEU A 84 -11.25 -6.42 7.79
C LEU A 84 -11.67 -6.27 9.26
N LYS A 85 -12.95 -6.50 9.56
CA LYS A 85 -13.48 -6.41 10.93
C LYS A 85 -12.81 -7.40 11.87
N ILE A 86 -12.60 -8.65 11.42
CA ILE A 86 -11.88 -9.67 12.20
C ILE A 86 -10.44 -9.22 12.48
N LEU A 87 -9.77 -8.66 11.48
CA LEU A 87 -8.39 -8.18 11.61
C LEU A 87 -8.28 -6.87 12.41
N GLY A 88 -9.41 -6.19 12.66
CA GLY A 88 -9.42 -4.91 13.36
C GLY A 88 -8.88 -3.76 12.52
N SER A 89 -9.04 -3.85 11.19
CA SER A 89 -8.66 -2.83 10.21
C SER A 89 -9.91 -2.26 9.54
N ASP A 90 -9.80 -1.07 8.99
CA ASP A 90 -10.85 -0.41 8.19
C ASP A 90 -10.43 -0.12 6.74
N TYR A 91 -9.20 -0.52 6.34
CA TYR A 91 -8.65 -0.19 5.04
C TYR A 91 -8.26 -1.45 4.24
N CYS A 92 -8.84 -1.58 3.06
CA CYS A 92 -8.52 -2.62 2.07
C CYS A 92 -8.15 -1.97 0.74
N ALA A 93 -7.12 -2.47 0.06
CA ALA A 93 -6.81 -2.04 -1.29
C ALA A 93 -6.73 -3.22 -2.27
N LEU A 94 -7.08 -2.97 -3.54
CA LEU A 94 -6.71 -3.85 -4.63
C LEU A 94 -5.21 -3.72 -4.88
N GLY A 95 -4.44 -4.79 -4.65
CA GLY A 95 -2.99 -4.76 -4.82
C GLY A 95 -2.52 -4.72 -6.28
N SER A 96 -3.31 -5.27 -7.22
CA SER A 96 -3.07 -5.20 -8.67
C SER A 96 -4.33 -5.63 -9.42
N PRO A 97 -4.70 -4.93 -10.51
CA PRO A 97 -5.86 -5.31 -11.32
C PRO A 97 -5.61 -6.55 -12.20
N GLY A 98 -4.33 -6.88 -12.41
CA GLY A 98 -3.93 -7.89 -13.38
C GLY A 98 -3.61 -7.31 -14.77
N PRO A 99 -2.88 -8.05 -15.63
CA PRO A 99 -2.35 -7.54 -16.89
C PRO A 99 -3.43 -7.21 -17.93
N ASP A 100 -4.58 -7.85 -17.86
CA ASP A 100 -5.62 -7.77 -18.88
C ASP A 100 -6.32 -6.39 -18.95
N PHE A 101 -6.23 -5.61 -17.87
CA PHE A 101 -6.80 -4.26 -17.83
C PHE A 101 -5.93 -3.21 -18.53
N PHE A 102 -4.64 -3.46 -18.75
CA PHE A 102 -3.74 -2.48 -19.37
C PHE A 102 -3.88 -2.46 -20.90
N ARG A 103 -5.03 -1.96 -21.35
CA ARG A 103 -5.45 -1.81 -22.73
C ARG A 103 -6.41 -0.63 -22.88
N PRO A 104 -6.70 -0.14 -24.10
CA PRO A 104 -7.75 0.84 -24.31
C PRO A 104 -9.08 0.42 -23.67
N GLY A 105 -9.68 1.31 -22.87
CA GLY A 105 -10.92 1.06 -22.14
C GLY A 105 -10.81 0.29 -20.84
N GLY A 106 -9.66 -0.36 -20.54
CA GLY A 106 -9.51 -1.21 -19.35
C GLY A 106 -9.60 -0.44 -18.01
N ALA A 107 -9.11 0.81 -17.97
CA ALA A 107 -9.25 1.66 -16.79
C ALA A 107 -10.73 1.98 -16.48
N ARG A 108 -11.54 2.24 -17.52
CA ARG A 108 -12.97 2.49 -17.37
C ARG A 108 -13.73 1.25 -16.92
N GLU A 109 -13.35 0.10 -17.46
CA GLU A 109 -13.91 -1.20 -17.05
C GLU A 109 -13.61 -1.48 -15.57
N LEU A 110 -12.35 -1.36 -15.15
CA LEU A 110 -11.96 -1.55 -13.75
C LEU A 110 -12.69 -0.57 -12.82
N ALA A 111 -12.75 0.70 -13.20
CA ALA A 111 -13.46 1.73 -12.44
C ALA A 111 -14.93 1.34 -12.22
N GLY A 112 -15.62 0.87 -13.28
CA GLY A 112 -17.00 0.41 -13.18
C GLY A 112 -17.18 -0.74 -12.18
N MET A 113 -16.22 -1.66 -12.11
CA MET A 113 -16.23 -2.78 -11.16
C MET A 113 -16.04 -2.32 -9.70
N PHE A 114 -15.43 -1.16 -9.46
CA PHE A 114 -15.17 -0.60 -8.13
C PHE A 114 -16.36 0.14 -7.53
N LEU A 115 -17.30 0.66 -8.34
CA LEU A 115 -18.32 1.59 -7.87
C LEU A 115 -19.21 1.00 -6.78
N GLU A 116 -19.73 -0.20 -6.99
CA GLU A 116 -20.63 -0.85 -6.03
C GLU A 116 -19.88 -1.38 -4.79
N PRO A 117 -18.74 -2.12 -4.92
CA PRO A 117 -17.93 -2.48 -3.77
C PRO A 117 -17.54 -1.28 -2.89
N ALA A 118 -17.10 -0.17 -3.48
CA ALA A 118 -16.68 1.01 -2.72
C ALA A 118 -17.81 1.58 -1.85
N LYS A 119 -19.05 1.63 -2.35
CA LYS A 119 -20.21 2.04 -1.56
C LYS A 119 -20.45 1.10 -0.37
N ARG A 120 -20.41 -0.22 -0.61
CA ARG A 120 -20.62 -1.23 0.45
C ARG A 120 -19.53 -1.15 1.52
N PHE A 121 -18.27 -0.95 1.14
CA PHE A 121 -17.19 -0.70 2.10
C PHE A 121 -17.48 0.54 2.94
N ALA A 122 -17.86 1.67 2.30
CA ALA A 122 -18.17 2.91 2.99
C ALA A 122 -19.38 2.77 3.95
N GLU A 123 -20.46 2.10 3.55
CA GLU A 123 -21.63 1.79 4.39
C GLU A 123 -21.26 0.93 5.60
N ALA A 124 -20.25 0.06 5.46
CA ALA A 124 -19.72 -0.75 6.55
C ALA A 124 -18.71 -0.02 7.45
N GLY A 125 -18.43 1.27 7.18
CA GLY A 125 -17.41 2.08 7.88
C GLY A 125 -15.98 1.71 7.48
N CYS A 126 -15.80 1.07 6.32
CA CYS A 126 -14.51 0.67 5.78
C CYS A 126 -14.15 1.49 4.53
N LYS A 127 -12.89 1.47 4.14
CA LYS A 127 -12.37 2.15 2.96
C LYS A 127 -11.89 1.13 1.94
N LEU A 128 -12.25 1.34 0.67
CA LEU A 128 -11.71 0.60 -0.46
C LEU A 128 -10.71 1.47 -1.20
N GLY A 129 -9.46 0.98 -1.33
CA GLY A 129 -8.37 1.63 -2.02
C GLY A 129 -7.97 0.91 -3.32
N PHE A 130 -7.23 1.63 -4.14
CA PHE A 130 -6.55 1.12 -5.32
C PHE A 130 -5.05 1.40 -5.17
N HIS A 131 -4.24 0.35 -5.18
CA HIS A 131 -2.78 0.44 -5.16
C HIS A 131 -2.24 0.49 -6.58
N ASN A 132 -1.34 1.44 -6.85
CA ASN A 132 -0.75 1.62 -8.16
C ASN A 132 0.62 0.97 -8.29
N HIS A 133 0.91 0.59 -9.55
CA HIS A 133 2.26 0.32 -10.05
C HIS A 133 2.61 1.35 -11.14
N HIS A 134 3.69 1.11 -11.88
CA HIS A 134 4.10 2.01 -12.97
C HIS A 134 3.22 1.92 -14.22
N ARG A 135 2.55 0.76 -14.44
CA ARG A 135 1.70 0.54 -15.61
C ARG A 135 0.45 1.39 -15.62
N GLU A 136 -0.03 1.83 -14.47
CA GLU A 136 -1.14 2.76 -14.35
C GLU A 136 -0.82 4.14 -14.93
N PHE A 137 0.45 4.43 -15.19
CA PHE A 137 0.93 5.63 -15.86
C PHE A 137 1.17 5.43 -17.37
N GLU A 138 0.93 4.22 -17.92
CA GLU A 138 0.90 4.00 -19.36
C GLU A 138 -0.21 4.84 -20.00
N ARG A 139 0.09 5.45 -21.16
CA ARG A 139 -0.89 6.23 -21.92
C ARG A 139 -1.65 5.34 -22.88
N PHE A 140 -2.96 5.39 -22.75
CA PHE A 140 -3.89 4.83 -23.71
C PHE A 140 -4.64 6.01 -24.35
N GLU A 141 -4.41 6.26 -25.63
CA GLU A 141 -4.91 7.43 -26.34
C GLU A 141 -4.27 8.74 -25.81
N ARG A 142 -5.07 9.60 -25.17
CA ARG A 142 -4.60 10.92 -24.67
C ARG A 142 -4.34 10.94 -23.17
N SER A 143 -4.83 9.95 -22.42
CA SER A 143 -4.77 9.90 -20.97
C SER A 143 -4.03 8.67 -20.48
N THR A 144 -3.49 8.73 -19.25
CA THR A 144 -2.96 7.56 -18.58
C THR A 144 -4.10 6.69 -18.04
N PHE A 145 -3.82 5.43 -17.76
CA PHE A 145 -4.77 4.55 -17.09
C PHE A 145 -5.25 5.17 -15.77
N MET A 146 -4.32 5.71 -14.96
CA MET A 146 -4.62 6.34 -13.68
C MET A 146 -5.55 7.55 -13.84
N GLU A 147 -5.29 8.44 -14.80
CA GLU A 147 -6.16 9.60 -15.05
C GLU A 147 -7.59 9.16 -15.37
N VAL A 148 -7.76 8.16 -16.24
CA VAL A 148 -9.10 7.63 -16.58
C VAL A 148 -9.77 6.96 -15.37
N PHE A 149 -9.03 6.16 -14.60
CA PHE A 149 -9.58 5.51 -13.40
C PHE A 149 -10.05 6.54 -12.38
N LEU A 150 -9.27 7.58 -12.12
CA LEU A 150 -9.60 8.65 -11.18
C LEU A 150 -10.83 9.44 -11.63
N GLU A 151 -10.91 9.78 -12.92
CA GLU A 151 -12.07 10.47 -13.52
C GLU A 151 -13.35 9.64 -13.34
N GLN A 152 -13.30 8.35 -13.70
CA GLN A 152 -14.47 7.46 -13.64
C GLN A 152 -14.93 7.13 -12.22
N THR A 153 -14.06 7.28 -11.24
CA THR A 153 -14.37 7.02 -9.82
C THR A 153 -14.50 8.30 -8.98
N GLU A 154 -14.59 9.50 -9.60
CA GLU A 154 -14.60 10.78 -8.90
C GLU A 154 -15.74 10.91 -7.89
N SER A 155 -16.94 10.44 -8.27
CA SER A 155 -18.13 10.51 -7.42
C SER A 155 -18.30 9.34 -6.45
N ALA A 156 -17.38 8.38 -6.45
CA ALA A 156 -17.43 7.19 -5.60
C ALA A 156 -16.44 7.28 -4.43
N PRO A 157 -16.70 6.62 -3.29
CA PRO A 157 -15.82 6.61 -2.13
C PRO A 157 -14.61 5.68 -2.35
N VAL A 158 -13.91 5.85 -3.47
CA VAL A 158 -12.71 5.09 -3.81
C VAL A 158 -11.49 5.87 -3.37
N ASN A 159 -10.65 5.25 -2.57
CA ASN A 159 -9.38 5.81 -2.11
C ASN A 159 -8.21 5.34 -2.99
N LEU A 160 -7.06 5.98 -2.83
CA LEU A 160 -5.79 5.52 -3.35
C LEU A 160 -4.90 5.05 -2.21
N GLU A 161 -4.25 3.93 -2.39
CA GLU A 161 -3.06 3.52 -1.68
C GLU A 161 -1.88 3.82 -2.61
N LEU A 162 -1.34 5.02 -2.48
CA LEU A 162 -0.36 5.55 -3.44
C LEU A 162 1.05 5.03 -3.14
N ASP A 163 1.62 4.28 -4.07
CA ASP A 163 3.04 3.89 -4.03
C ASP A 163 3.90 4.91 -4.78
N VAL A 164 4.70 5.66 -4.03
CA VAL A 164 5.51 6.76 -4.55
C VAL A 164 6.67 6.31 -5.44
N HIS A 165 7.22 5.09 -5.21
CA HIS A 165 8.21 4.50 -6.10
C HIS A 165 7.64 4.27 -7.49
N TRP A 166 6.45 3.68 -7.54
CA TRP A 166 5.82 3.36 -8.81
C TRP A 166 5.30 4.59 -9.55
N VAL A 167 4.90 5.66 -8.85
CA VAL A 167 4.62 6.96 -9.47
C VAL A 167 5.86 7.49 -10.19
N MET A 168 7.01 7.52 -9.49
CA MET A 168 8.28 7.96 -10.07
C MET A 168 8.69 7.08 -11.26
N ARG A 169 8.61 5.77 -11.09
CA ARG A 169 8.94 4.81 -12.15
C ARG A 169 8.00 4.89 -13.36
N GLY A 170 6.77 5.30 -13.15
CA GLY A 170 5.78 5.60 -14.20
C GLY A 170 6.00 6.93 -14.91
N GLY A 171 7.03 7.70 -14.49
CA GLY A 171 7.39 8.98 -15.12
C GLY A 171 6.60 10.19 -14.60
N ALA A 172 5.94 10.07 -13.46
CA ALA A 172 5.25 11.16 -12.79
C ALA A 172 5.99 11.61 -11.52
N SER A 173 5.72 12.84 -11.03
CA SER A 173 6.25 13.36 -9.77
C SER A 173 5.34 12.96 -8.62
N PRO A 174 5.84 12.18 -7.62
CA PRO A 174 5.02 11.78 -6.48
C PRO A 174 4.45 12.97 -5.70
N GLU A 175 5.24 13.98 -5.41
CA GLU A 175 4.80 15.17 -4.68
C GLU A 175 3.73 15.96 -5.45
N ALA A 176 3.87 16.13 -6.76
CA ALA A 176 2.87 16.79 -7.59
C ALA A 176 1.58 15.99 -7.69
N PHE A 177 1.69 14.65 -7.76
CA PHE A 177 0.53 13.76 -7.75
C PHE A 177 -0.24 13.84 -6.43
N ILE A 178 0.49 13.84 -5.29
CA ILE A 178 -0.11 14.00 -3.95
C ILE A 178 -0.79 15.36 -3.84
N GLN A 179 -0.16 16.46 -4.28
CA GLN A 179 -0.77 17.79 -4.26
C GLN A 179 -2.07 17.87 -5.06
N THR A 180 -2.16 17.12 -6.17
CA THR A 180 -3.36 17.14 -7.03
C THR A 180 -4.48 16.23 -6.49
N HIS A 181 -4.12 15.06 -5.93
CA HIS A 181 -5.08 14.00 -5.61
C HIS A 181 -5.13 13.64 -4.12
N GLY A 182 -4.46 14.41 -3.25
CA GLY A 182 -4.28 14.08 -1.82
C GLY A 182 -5.57 13.81 -1.07
N GLY A 183 -6.65 14.51 -1.41
CA GLY A 183 -7.96 14.28 -0.80
C GLY A 183 -8.56 12.88 -1.06
N ARG A 184 -7.97 12.11 -1.97
CA ARG A 184 -8.36 10.71 -2.25
C ARG A 184 -7.34 9.68 -1.77
N ILE A 185 -6.21 10.12 -1.23
CA ILE A 185 -5.15 9.21 -0.78
C ILE A 185 -5.42 8.81 0.67
N GLY A 186 -5.71 7.52 0.89
CA GLY A 186 -5.93 6.96 2.22
C GLY A 186 -4.67 6.43 2.87
N ALA A 187 -3.69 6.01 2.06
CA ALA A 187 -2.39 5.51 2.53
C ALA A 187 -1.30 5.77 1.50
N ILE A 188 -0.06 5.91 1.98
CA ILE A 188 1.15 5.96 1.15
C ILE A 188 1.94 4.66 1.34
N HIS A 189 2.24 3.96 0.25
CA HIS A 189 3.34 3.01 0.25
C HIS A 189 4.64 3.78 0.12
N ILE A 190 5.38 3.79 1.23
CA ILE A 190 6.66 4.48 1.37
C ILE A 190 7.77 3.52 0.95
N LYS A 191 8.10 3.58 -0.34
CA LYS A 191 9.08 2.75 -1.04
C LYS A 191 9.99 3.67 -1.83
N ASP A 192 11.32 3.58 -1.65
CA ASP A 192 12.23 4.48 -2.33
C ASP A 192 12.65 3.96 -3.70
N PHE A 193 13.06 4.89 -4.53
CA PHE A 193 13.49 4.68 -5.91
C PHE A 193 14.94 5.12 -6.05
N ALA A 194 15.76 4.32 -6.70
CA ALA A 194 17.11 4.71 -7.05
C ALA A 194 17.45 4.31 -8.50
N VAL A 195 18.54 4.85 -9.01
CA VAL A 195 19.17 4.42 -10.26
C VAL A 195 20.52 3.78 -9.92
N ASP A 196 20.76 2.58 -10.42
CA ASP A 196 22.01 1.86 -10.25
C ASP A 196 22.41 1.23 -11.60
N GLY A 197 23.63 1.51 -12.07
CA GLY A 197 24.08 1.06 -13.39
C GLY A 197 23.25 1.58 -14.58
N GLY A 198 22.51 2.67 -14.41
CA GLY A 198 21.60 3.22 -15.42
C GLY A 198 20.18 2.65 -15.36
N GLU A 199 19.94 1.66 -14.50
CA GLU A 199 18.64 0.99 -14.36
C GLU A 199 17.88 1.44 -13.08
N PRO A 200 16.54 1.53 -13.14
CA PRO A 200 15.73 1.81 -11.97
C PRO A 200 15.74 0.62 -11.01
N VAL A 201 16.02 0.89 -9.75
CA VAL A 201 16.07 -0.13 -8.69
C VAL A 201 15.27 0.29 -7.47
N PHE A 202 14.85 -0.70 -6.67
CA PHE A 202 14.29 -0.46 -5.34
C PHE A 202 15.40 -0.03 -4.39
N ALA A 203 15.08 0.89 -3.49
CA ALA A 203 15.97 1.30 -2.42
C ALA A 203 15.19 1.32 -1.09
N GLU A 204 15.91 1.15 0.00
CA GLU A 204 15.38 1.39 1.33
C GLU A 204 14.99 2.87 1.47
N VAL A 205 13.94 3.14 2.22
CA VAL A 205 13.44 4.51 2.42
C VAL A 205 14.57 5.43 2.89
N GLY A 206 14.80 6.53 2.18
CA GLY A 206 15.88 7.48 2.44
C GLY A 206 17.24 7.12 1.86
N GLU A 207 17.38 5.97 1.21
CA GLU A 207 18.63 5.53 0.55
C GLU A 207 18.56 5.69 -0.98
N GLY A 208 17.46 6.24 -1.49
CA GLY A 208 17.22 6.43 -2.91
C GLY A 208 17.28 7.88 -3.37
N ASN A 209 16.53 8.17 -4.42
CA ASN A 209 16.54 9.45 -5.12
C ASN A 209 15.22 10.23 -4.93
N LEU A 210 14.22 9.71 -4.19
CA LEU A 210 12.97 10.42 -3.99
C LEU A 210 13.17 11.66 -3.11
N ASN A 211 12.44 12.73 -3.43
CA ASN A 211 12.44 13.97 -2.65
C ASN A 211 11.52 13.84 -1.43
N TRP A 212 11.97 13.10 -0.41
CA TRP A 212 11.19 12.86 0.81
C TRP A 212 10.67 14.14 1.48
N PRO A 213 11.47 15.22 1.63
CA PRO A 213 10.94 16.45 2.19
C PRO A 213 9.73 17.01 1.44
N ALA A 214 9.74 17.00 0.11
CA ALA A 214 8.62 17.47 -0.72
C ALA A 214 7.42 16.53 -0.65
N ILE A 215 7.66 15.21 -0.70
CA ILE A 215 6.61 14.18 -0.57
C ILE A 215 5.91 14.30 0.79
N LEU A 216 6.66 14.39 1.88
CA LEU A 216 6.10 14.50 3.23
C LEU A 216 5.39 15.84 3.46
N SER A 217 5.90 16.93 2.87
CA SER A 217 5.19 18.21 2.88
C SER A 217 3.83 18.09 2.20
N ALA A 218 3.78 17.50 0.99
CA ALA A 218 2.54 17.28 0.27
C ALA A 218 1.56 16.39 1.06
N CYS A 219 2.05 15.34 1.72
CA CYS A 219 1.22 14.51 2.60
C CYS A 219 0.63 15.31 3.77
N ASN A 220 1.43 16.17 4.41
CA ASN A 220 0.96 17.03 5.50
C ASN A 220 -0.12 18.03 5.05
N ASP A 221 0.00 18.59 3.85
CA ASP A 221 -0.97 19.56 3.29
C ASP A 221 -2.36 18.94 3.09
N HIS A 222 -2.44 17.61 3.02
CA HIS A 222 -3.66 16.83 2.81
C HIS A 222 -4.03 15.92 3.98
N ASP A 223 -3.42 16.09 5.15
CA ASP A 223 -3.68 15.29 6.36
C ASP A 223 -3.51 13.77 6.14
N ILE A 224 -2.62 13.36 5.23
CA ILE A 224 -2.29 11.96 5.01
C ILE A 224 -1.39 11.48 6.14
N THR A 225 -1.84 10.47 6.89
CA THR A 225 -1.18 10.00 8.12
C THR A 225 -0.86 8.50 8.13
N MET A 226 -1.23 7.75 7.09
CA MET A 226 -0.92 6.31 6.99
C MET A 226 0.24 6.10 6.03
N PHE A 227 1.36 5.57 6.56
CA PHE A 227 2.59 5.30 5.81
C PHE A 227 2.97 3.83 6.00
N ILE A 228 3.04 3.09 4.91
CA ILE A 228 3.29 1.64 4.90
C ILE A 228 4.58 1.38 4.12
N VAL A 229 5.61 0.89 4.80
CA VAL A 229 6.87 0.49 4.14
C VAL A 229 6.59 -0.72 3.26
N GLU A 230 7.13 -0.68 2.04
CA GLU A 230 7.21 -1.86 1.19
C GLU A 230 8.58 -1.97 0.53
N GLN A 231 9.14 -3.18 0.50
CA GLN A 231 10.42 -3.48 -0.11
C GLN A 231 10.29 -4.78 -0.91
N ASP A 232 10.28 -4.69 -2.24
CA ASP A 232 10.14 -5.89 -3.09
C ASP A 232 11.40 -6.74 -3.10
N LYS A 233 12.55 -6.09 -3.09
CA LYS A 233 13.87 -6.72 -3.07
C LYS A 233 14.84 -5.86 -2.25
N PRO A 234 15.65 -6.47 -1.38
CA PRO A 234 16.70 -5.74 -0.70
C PRO A 234 17.71 -5.20 -1.71
N ARG A 235 18.28 -4.03 -1.44
CA ARG A 235 19.32 -3.45 -2.29
C ARG A 235 20.68 -4.12 -2.01
N LYS A 236 21.38 -4.48 -3.07
CA LYS A 236 22.72 -5.13 -3.02
C LYS A 236 22.69 -6.45 -2.25
N VAL A 237 23.46 -6.55 -1.16
CA VAL A 237 23.67 -7.78 -0.40
C VAL A 237 22.93 -7.85 0.92
N ARG A 238 22.04 -6.88 1.20
CA ARG A 238 21.25 -6.85 2.42
C ARG A 238 20.15 -7.89 2.37
N ASP A 239 19.89 -8.55 3.48
CA ASP A 239 18.68 -9.36 3.61
C ASP A 239 17.44 -8.48 3.77
N ILE A 240 16.26 -9.04 3.51
CA ILE A 240 15.01 -8.27 3.49
C ILE A 240 14.67 -7.67 4.86
N PHE A 241 15.00 -8.34 5.96
CA PHE A 241 14.71 -7.82 7.30
C PHE A 241 15.65 -6.67 7.65
N ALA A 242 16.92 -6.73 7.26
CA ALA A 242 17.84 -5.61 7.42
C ALA A 242 17.39 -4.39 6.57
N SER A 243 16.84 -4.64 5.37
CA SER A 243 16.30 -3.58 4.50
C SER A 243 15.10 -2.87 5.13
N ILE A 244 14.13 -3.61 5.65
CA ILE A 244 12.94 -3.01 6.27
C ILE A 244 13.27 -2.34 7.62
N ASP A 245 14.24 -2.85 8.38
CA ASP A 245 14.70 -2.21 9.61
C ASP A 245 15.39 -0.86 9.31
N LEU A 246 16.27 -0.81 8.30
CA LEU A 246 16.89 0.44 7.87
C LEU A 246 15.84 1.46 7.41
N SER A 247 14.83 1.02 6.64
CA SER A 247 13.73 1.88 6.23
C SER A 247 13.01 2.51 7.43
N LEU A 248 12.72 1.71 8.46
CA LEU A 248 12.08 2.21 9.69
C LEU A 248 12.97 3.21 10.45
N GLN A 249 14.28 2.95 10.54
CA GLN A 249 15.23 3.87 11.17
C GLN A 249 15.28 5.22 10.45
N ASN A 250 15.32 5.18 9.12
CA ASN A 250 15.32 6.40 8.31
C ASN A 250 14.00 7.17 8.45
N MET A 251 12.84 6.48 8.51
CA MET A 251 11.55 7.14 8.78
C MET A 251 11.51 7.83 10.15
N ARG A 252 12.12 7.24 11.19
CA ARG A 252 12.29 7.91 12.49
C ARG A 252 13.11 9.18 12.36
N SER A 253 14.21 9.13 11.61
CA SER A 253 15.07 10.28 11.35
C SER A 253 14.36 11.39 10.56
N MET A 254 13.37 11.05 9.75
CA MET A 254 12.50 11.99 9.03
C MET A 254 11.36 12.55 9.90
N GLY A 255 11.21 12.08 11.14
CA GLY A 255 10.18 12.56 12.07
C GLY A 255 8.77 11.98 11.81
N LEU A 256 8.67 10.82 11.17
CA LEU A 256 7.40 10.14 10.92
C LEU A 256 6.90 9.34 12.13
N LEU A 257 7.79 8.94 13.04
CA LEU A 257 7.50 8.20 14.28
C LEU A 257 7.82 9.05 15.51
#